data_d690dea078a3d112b46c7ab7a3b41c5a
#
_entry.id   d690dea078a3d112b46c7ab7a3b41c5a
#
_cell.length_a   1.000
_cell.length_b   1.000
_cell.length_c   1.000
_cell.angle_alpha   90.00
_cell.angle_beta   90.00
_cell.angle_gamma   90.00
#
_symmetry.space_group_name_H-M   'P 1'
#
loop_
_entity.id
_entity.type
_entity.pdbx_description
1 polymer ?
#
loop_
_entity_poly.entity_id
_entity_poly.type
_entity_poly.pdbx_seq_one_letter_code
_entity_poly.pdbx_strand_id
1 'polypeptide(L)'
;GFRILKPGILVSDINKEIEGYLRKSRYGSQVVHSSGHSTGLNVTEYPNISDDCCETVRPGMVFALENGVYPYDLEKGAGTIWISFRMEDEALVTEQGAEWLSGPGKALYTLGDFC
;
A
#
# COMPACT_ATOMS: atom_id res chain seq x y z
N GLY A 1 1.62 -1.18 7.45
CA GLY A 1 2.44 -0.04 7.01
C GLY A 1 2.25 1.19 7.88
N PHE A 2 1.04 1.71 7.97
CA PHE A 2 0.78 2.97 8.69
C PHE A 2 1.30 3.00 10.13
N ARG A 3 1.14 1.91 10.88
CA ARG A 3 1.56 1.85 12.30
C ARG A 3 3.04 2.06 12.53
N ILE A 4 3.88 1.73 11.56
CA ILE A 4 5.33 1.90 11.65
C ILE A 4 5.81 3.16 10.94
N LEU A 5 4.94 3.84 10.17
CA LEU A 5 5.29 5.02 9.39
C LEU A 5 5.63 6.20 10.32
N LYS A 6 6.90 6.48 10.43
CA LYS A 6 7.45 7.56 11.25
C LYS A 6 8.83 7.98 10.75
N PRO A 7 9.31 9.17 11.10
CA PRO A 7 10.65 9.60 10.75
C PRO A 7 11.74 8.62 11.22
N GLY A 8 12.76 8.44 10.41
CA GLY A 8 13.97 7.68 10.72
C GLY A 8 13.93 6.19 10.35
N ILE A 9 12.79 5.62 9.96
CA ILE A 9 12.74 4.25 9.45
C ILE A 9 13.12 4.21 7.97
N LEU A 10 13.54 3.05 7.49
CA LEU A 10 13.74 2.83 6.06
C LEU A 10 12.38 2.64 5.36
N VAL A 11 12.24 3.19 4.16
CA VAL A 11 11.04 3.00 3.34
C VAL A 11 10.82 1.52 3.01
N SER A 12 11.90 0.75 2.80
CA SER A 12 11.83 -0.69 2.59
C SER A 12 11.24 -1.46 3.79
N ASP A 13 11.38 -0.95 5.02
CA ASP A 13 10.79 -1.62 6.18
C ASP A 13 9.26 -1.49 6.21
N ILE A 14 8.72 -0.42 5.61
CA ILE A 14 7.27 -0.27 5.40
C ILE A 14 6.79 -1.37 4.46
N ASN A 15 7.52 -1.61 3.35
CA ASN A 15 7.19 -2.67 2.40
C ASN A 15 7.20 -4.05 3.06
N LYS A 16 8.26 -4.37 3.79
CA LYS A 16 8.40 -5.64 4.50
C LYS A 16 7.26 -5.90 5.48
N GLU A 17 6.84 -4.87 6.21
CA GLU A 17 5.71 -4.98 7.15
C GLU A 17 4.40 -5.28 6.43
N ILE A 18 4.10 -4.55 5.36
CA ILE A 18 2.87 -4.71 4.58
C ILE A 18 2.86 -6.07 3.88
N GLU A 19 3.90 -6.36 3.10
CA GLU A 19 4.00 -7.63 2.37
C GLU A 19 4.07 -8.83 3.31
N GLY A 20 4.80 -8.69 4.42
CA GLY A 20 4.89 -9.76 5.42
C GLY A 20 3.52 -10.14 6.00
N TYR A 21 2.58 -9.19 6.06
CA TYR A 21 1.20 -9.47 6.45
C TYR A 21 0.41 -10.12 5.30
N LEU A 22 0.48 -9.55 4.10
CA LEU A 22 -0.26 -10.05 2.93
C LEU A 22 0.19 -11.44 2.51
N ARG A 23 1.49 -11.71 2.49
CA ARG A 23 2.07 -13.00 2.08
C ARG A 23 1.73 -14.15 3.01
N LYS A 24 1.32 -13.89 4.27
CA LYS A 24 0.79 -14.90 5.19
C LYS A 24 -0.65 -15.32 4.87
N SER A 25 -1.34 -14.56 4.05
CA SER A 25 -2.70 -14.89 3.62
C SER A 25 -2.70 -15.98 2.55
N ARG A 26 -3.87 -16.59 2.30
CA ARG A 26 -4.06 -17.54 1.19
C ARG A 26 -3.79 -16.93 -0.20
N TYR A 27 -3.71 -15.62 -0.30
CA TYR A 27 -3.46 -14.89 -1.53
C TYR A 27 -2.02 -14.35 -1.63
N GLY A 28 -1.12 -14.77 -0.74
CA GLY A 28 0.24 -14.23 -0.64
C GLY A 28 1.09 -14.32 -1.90
N SER A 29 0.88 -15.36 -2.72
CA SER A 29 1.54 -15.51 -4.04
C SER A 29 1.02 -14.55 -5.11
N GLN A 30 -0.04 -13.81 -4.82
CA GLN A 30 -0.76 -12.96 -5.76
C GLN A 30 -0.56 -11.47 -5.48
N VAL A 31 0.40 -11.15 -4.61
CA VAL A 31 0.92 -9.79 -4.41
C VAL A 31 1.97 -9.55 -5.50
N VAL A 32 1.69 -8.66 -6.43
CA VAL A 32 2.46 -8.50 -7.68
C VAL A 32 3.12 -7.14 -7.86
N HIS A 33 2.92 -6.22 -6.91
CA HIS A 33 3.54 -4.90 -6.92
C HIS A 33 3.99 -4.47 -5.53
N SER A 34 4.79 -3.41 -5.47
CA SER A 34 5.24 -2.75 -4.24
C SER A 34 4.06 -2.23 -3.40
N SER A 35 4.33 -1.92 -2.14
CA SER A 35 3.27 -1.52 -1.19
C SER A 35 2.83 -0.07 -1.34
N GLY A 36 3.34 0.67 -2.32
CA GLY A 36 2.97 2.04 -2.58
C GLY A 36 4.14 2.93 -3.02
N HIS A 37 3.94 4.22 -2.90
CA HIS A 37 4.90 5.22 -3.39
C HIS A 37 4.74 6.54 -2.64
N SER A 38 5.70 7.45 -2.78
CA SER A 38 5.52 8.84 -2.37
C SER A 38 4.60 9.56 -3.36
N THR A 39 3.90 10.57 -2.86
CA THR A 39 2.99 11.43 -3.63
C THR A 39 3.39 12.89 -3.42
N GLY A 40 3.30 13.69 -4.48
CA GLY A 40 3.61 15.12 -4.45
C GLY A 40 2.90 15.87 -5.57
N LEU A 41 3.66 16.56 -6.44
CA LEU A 41 3.09 17.18 -7.63
C LEU A 41 2.61 16.16 -8.66
N ASN A 42 3.26 14.99 -8.68
CA ASN A 42 2.83 13.85 -9.47
C ASN A 42 2.15 12.82 -8.56
N VAL A 43 1.26 12.02 -9.13
CA VAL A 43 0.58 10.93 -8.42
C VAL A 43 1.60 9.94 -7.85
N THR A 44 2.62 9.60 -8.63
CA THR A 44 3.70 8.70 -8.20
C THR A 44 5.02 9.43 -8.25
N GLU A 45 5.70 9.52 -7.12
CA GLU A 45 7.03 10.11 -6.98
C GLU A 45 7.95 9.14 -6.21
N TYR A 46 9.26 9.38 -6.30
CA TYR A 46 10.24 8.72 -5.46
C TYR A 46 10.18 9.28 -4.02
N PRO A 47 10.33 8.43 -2.98
CA PRO A 47 10.65 7.00 -3.04
C PRO A 47 9.43 6.09 -3.23
N ASN A 48 9.65 4.95 -3.92
CA ASN A 48 8.69 3.85 -3.94
C ASN A 48 8.83 3.02 -2.66
N ILE A 49 7.70 2.51 -2.15
CA ILE A 49 7.67 1.61 -1.00
C ILE A 49 7.96 0.19 -1.51
N SER A 50 9.25 -0.13 -1.69
CA SER A 50 9.75 -1.40 -2.24
C SER A 50 10.90 -1.96 -1.40
N ASP A 51 11.22 -3.24 -1.58
CA ASP A 51 12.27 -3.92 -0.78
C ASP A 51 13.67 -3.36 -1.01
N ASP A 52 13.92 -2.81 -2.17
CA ASP A 52 15.22 -2.24 -2.58
C ASP A 52 15.38 -0.74 -2.26
N CYS A 53 14.36 -0.11 -1.69
CA CYS A 53 14.42 1.30 -1.34
C CYS A 53 15.25 1.55 -0.09
N CYS A 54 16.35 2.29 -0.25
CA CYS A 54 17.27 2.66 0.83
C CYS A 54 16.98 4.03 1.45
N GLU A 55 15.92 4.73 1.02
CA GLU A 55 15.56 6.02 1.58
C GLU A 55 15.05 5.92 3.00
N THR A 56 15.33 6.97 3.77
CA THR A 56 14.83 7.14 5.13
C THR A 56 13.61 8.06 5.12
N VAL A 57 12.58 7.67 5.84
CA VAL A 57 11.36 8.46 6.02
C VAL A 57 11.67 9.76 6.75
N ARG A 58 11.18 10.88 6.25
CA ARG A 58 11.33 12.23 6.83
C ARG A 58 9.98 12.90 7.03
N PRO A 59 9.87 13.80 8.01
CA PRO A 59 8.67 14.64 8.16
C PRO A 59 8.36 15.41 6.87
N GLY A 60 7.08 15.58 6.58
CA GLY A 60 6.59 16.23 5.37
C GLY A 60 6.46 15.32 4.15
N MET A 61 6.99 14.10 4.19
CA MET A 61 6.73 13.13 3.13
C MET A 61 5.27 12.67 3.16
N VAL A 62 4.68 12.49 1.98
CA VAL A 62 3.37 11.89 1.80
C VAL A 62 3.54 10.57 1.08
N PHE A 63 2.90 9.53 1.59
CA PHE A 63 2.92 8.20 1.00
C PHE A 63 1.50 7.72 0.70
N ALA A 64 1.28 7.25 -0.52
CA ALA A 64 0.17 6.39 -0.85
C ALA A 64 0.53 4.96 -0.42
N LEU A 65 -0.19 4.43 0.56
CA LEU A 65 -0.10 3.03 0.98
C LEU A 65 -1.07 2.23 0.15
N GLU A 66 -0.56 1.62 -0.91
CA GLU A 66 -1.33 0.99 -1.98
C GLU A 66 -1.09 -0.52 -1.98
N ASN A 67 -2.05 -1.26 -1.46
CA ASN A 67 -1.90 -2.70 -1.28
C ASN A 67 -2.94 -3.45 -2.09
N GLY A 68 -2.51 -4.52 -2.79
CA GLY A 68 -3.42 -5.30 -3.60
C GLY A 68 -3.07 -6.77 -3.69
N VAL A 69 -4.10 -7.56 -3.93
CA VAL A 69 -3.99 -8.96 -4.32
C VAL A 69 -4.75 -9.16 -5.62
N TYR A 70 -4.13 -9.90 -6.55
CA TYR A 70 -4.61 -10.07 -7.92
C TYR A 70 -4.70 -11.55 -8.26
N PRO A 71 -5.70 -12.27 -7.73
CA PRO A 71 -5.91 -13.66 -8.03
C PRO A 71 -6.11 -13.88 -9.52
N TYR A 72 -5.26 -14.70 -10.11
CA TYR A 72 -5.37 -15.10 -11.52
C TYR A 72 -5.38 -16.62 -11.62
N ASP A 73 -6.08 -17.12 -12.60
CA ASP A 73 -6.17 -18.54 -12.89
C ASP A 73 -5.29 -18.88 -14.09
N LEU A 74 -4.14 -19.51 -13.83
CA LEU A 74 -3.20 -19.89 -14.88
C LEU A 74 -3.76 -20.95 -15.84
N GLU A 75 -4.73 -21.75 -15.38
CA GLU A 75 -5.33 -22.81 -16.22
C GLU A 75 -6.29 -22.22 -17.27
N LYS A 76 -6.84 -21.03 -17.00
CA LYS A 76 -7.78 -20.34 -17.90
C LYS A 76 -7.13 -19.35 -18.86
N GLY A 77 -5.80 -19.28 -18.84
CA GLY A 77 -5.01 -18.46 -19.74
C GLY A 77 -4.47 -17.18 -19.10
N ALA A 78 -3.31 -16.75 -19.62
CA ALA A 78 -2.65 -15.53 -19.15
C ALA A 78 -3.58 -14.33 -19.30
N GLY A 79 -3.84 -13.62 -18.19
CA GLY A 79 -4.61 -12.39 -18.17
C GLY A 79 -6.04 -12.50 -17.66
N THR A 80 -6.50 -13.67 -17.22
CA THR A 80 -7.82 -13.76 -16.58
C THR A 80 -7.70 -13.41 -15.09
N ILE A 81 -7.86 -12.14 -14.76
CA ILE A 81 -8.02 -11.68 -13.37
C ILE A 81 -9.49 -11.88 -12.99
N TRP A 82 -9.75 -12.80 -12.07
CA TRP A 82 -11.12 -13.11 -11.66
C TRP A 82 -11.69 -12.07 -10.71
N ILE A 83 -10.91 -11.70 -9.71
CA ILE A 83 -11.25 -10.71 -8.69
C ILE A 83 -9.94 -10.09 -8.25
N SER A 84 -9.79 -8.80 -8.39
CA SER A 84 -8.71 -8.05 -7.76
C SER A 84 -9.27 -7.21 -6.63
N PHE A 85 -8.46 -7.06 -5.60
CA PHE A 85 -8.75 -6.15 -4.50
C PHE A 85 -7.54 -5.27 -4.24
N ARG A 86 -7.73 -3.97 -4.27
CA ARG A 86 -6.71 -2.97 -3.97
C ARG A 86 -7.30 -1.94 -3.01
N MET A 87 -6.52 -1.58 -2.02
CA MET A 87 -6.80 -0.45 -1.12
C MET A 87 -5.66 0.54 -1.23
N GLU A 88 -5.99 1.80 -1.28
CA GLU A 88 -5.05 2.89 -1.33
C GLU A 88 -5.53 4.02 -0.43
N ASP A 89 -4.66 4.43 0.49
CA ASP A 89 -4.89 5.57 1.36
C ASP A 89 -3.60 6.37 1.49
N GLU A 90 -3.74 7.69 1.61
CA GLU A 90 -2.62 8.60 1.76
C GLU A 90 -2.34 8.96 3.21
N ALA A 91 -1.06 8.99 3.56
CA ALA A 91 -0.58 9.35 4.88
C ALA A 91 0.52 10.40 4.81
N LEU A 92 0.38 11.46 5.61
CA LEU A 92 1.42 12.46 5.85
C LEU A 92 2.31 12.03 7.00
N VAL A 93 3.62 12.08 6.80
CA VAL A 93 4.60 11.87 7.88
C VAL A 93 4.74 13.16 8.69
N THR A 94 4.47 13.08 9.98
CA THR A 94 4.67 14.17 10.95
C THR A 94 5.97 13.98 11.74
N GLU A 95 6.34 14.92 12.59
CA GLU A 95 7.50 14.79 13.49
C GLU A 95 7.39 13.61 14.47
N GLN A 96 6.18 13.20 14.84
CA GLN A 96 5.93 12.17 15.85
C GLN A 96 5.44 10.84 15.27
N GLY A 97 5.15 10.77 13.97
CA GLY A 97 4.58 9.57 13.34
C GLY A 97 3.94 9.88 12.01
N ALA A 98 2.69 9.48 11.81
CA ALA A 98 1.95 9.76 10.59
C ALA A 98 0.47 10.07 10.85
N GLU A 99 -0.13 10.81 9.94
CA GLU A 99 -1.55 11.15 9.92
C GLU A 99 -2.17 10.74 8.59
N TRP A 100 -3.40 10.25 8.62
CA TRP A 100 -4.14 9.97 7.39
C TRP A 100 -4.60 11.27 6.73
N LEU A 101 -4.31 11.44 5.45
CA LEU A 101 -4.85 12.51 4.61
C LEU A 101 -6.16 12.08 3.97
N SER A 102 -6.25 10.85 3.50
CA SER A 102 -7.49 10.22 3.11
C SER A 102 -8.09 9.49 4.31
N GLY A 103 -9.41 9.47 4.43
CA GLY A 103 -10.06 8.71 5.49
C GLY A 103 -9.96 7.22 5.19
N PRO A 104 -9.18 6.43 5.94
CA PRO A 104 -9.06 5.01 5.64
C PRO A 104 -10.43 4.35 5.75
N GLY A 105 -10.92 3.87 4.63
CA GLY A 105 -12.16 3.12 4.56
C GLY A 105 -12.07 1.86 5.42
N LYS A 106 -12.71 1.85 6.57
CA LYS A 106 -12.71 0.69 7.47
C LYS A 106 -13.87 -0.26 7.23
N ALA A 107 -14.79 0.13 6.36
CA ALA A 107 -15.99 -0.63 6.07
C ALA A 107 -16.06 -1.00 4.58
N LEU A 108 -16.56 -2.18 4.31
CA LEU A 108 -16.99 -2.56 2.97
C LEU A 108 -18.37 -1.93 2.72
N TYR A 109 -18.44 -1.05 1.75
CA TYR A 109 -19.71 -0.44 1.33
C TYR A 109 -20.29 -1.22 0.17
N THR A 110 -21.60 -1.43 0.18
CA THR A 110 -22.34 -1.98 -0.95
C THR A 110 -23.13 -0.87 -1.62
N LEU A 111 -23.57 -1.07 -2.87
CA LEU A 111 -24.39 -0.07 -3.57
C LEU A 111 -25.67 0.29 -2.80
N GLY A 112 -26.19 -0.64 -1.98
CA GLY A 112 -27.36 -0.40 -1.12
C GLY A 112 -27.11 0.58 0.03
N ASP A 113 -25.86 0.81 0.41
CA ASP A 113 -25.52 1.73 1.50
C ASP A 113 -25.63 3.23 1.09
N PHE A 114 -25.81 3.49 -0.21
CA PHE A 114 -25.90 4.83 -0.80
C PHE A 114 -27.27 5.17 -1.39
N CYS A 115 -28.28 4.31 -1.20
CA CYS A 115 -29.63 4.50 -1.72
C CYS A 115 -30.62 4.88 -0.63
#